data_54d962a8c38b4a5b79fed5d60ed72816
#
_entry.id   54d962a8c38b4a5b79fed5d60ed72816
#
_cell.length_a   1.000
_cell.length_b   1.000
_cell.length_c   1.000
_cell.angle_alpha   90.00
_cell.angle_beta   90.00
_cell.angle_gamma   90.00
#
_symmetry.space_group_name_H-M   'P 1'
#
loop_
_entity.id
_entity.type
_entity.pdbx_description
1 polymer ?
#
loop_
_entity_poly.entity_id
_entity_poly.type
_entity_poly.pdbx_seq_one_letter_code
_entity_poly.pdbx_strand_id
1 'polypeptide(L)'
;MRRVRLETAEPFLKRRVTFEGVLLSDLLAVADVPDTASTVSLTALDDYKVDFKVADVRSSQMLLATKADGKHMPVDRSGPIRIVFPDSSSMGRNPDLWIWSVASMQVA
;
A
#
# COMPACT_ATOMS: atom_id res chain seq x y z
N MET A 1 -14.71 3.63 -6.45
CA MET A 1 -13.93 3.38 -5.21
C MET A 1 -13.50 4.73 -4.65
N ARG A 2 -13.68 4.93 -3.36
CA ARG A 2 -13.37 6.21 -2.72
C ARG A 2 -11.86 6.48 -2.70
N ARG A 3 -11.48 7.72 -2.88
CA ARG A 3 -10.10 8.14 -2.71
C ARG A 3 -9.87 8.60 -1.27
N VAL A 4 -8.72 8.25 -0.74
CA VAL A 4 -8.33 8.54 0.63
C VAL A 4 -7.04 9.34 0.61
N ARG A 5 -6.97 10.36 1.46
CA ARG A 5 -5.77 11.16 1.68
C ARG A 5 -5.21 10.81 3.05
N LEU A 6 -3.91 10.57 3.11
CA LEU A 6 -3.21 10.16 4.32
C LEU A 6 -1.89 10.92 4.46
N GLU A 7 -1.75 11.69 5.54
CA GLU A 7 -0.47 12.26 5.91
C GLU A 7 0.23 11.33 6.89
N THR A 8 1.47 10.95 6.58
CA THR A 8 2.21 9.99 7.41
C THR A 8 3.71 10.26 7.32
N ALA A 9 4.46 9.80 8.33
CA ALA A 9 5.92 9.83 8.34
C ALA A 9 6.44 8.77 7.37
N GLU A 10 7.10 9.21 6.30
CA GLU A 10 7.64 8.31 5.29
C GLU A 10 9.05 7.89 5.71
N PRO A 11 9.34 6.57 5.87
CA PRO A 11 10.57 6.12 6.51
C PRO A 11 11.84 6.34 5.69
N PHE A 12 11.73 6.40 4.34
CA PHE A 12 12.91 6.54 3.49
C PHE A 12 13.32 8.00 3.28
N LEU A 13 12.33 8.89 3.13
CA LEU A 13 12.56 10.33 3.00
C LEU A 13 12.72 10.99 4.37
N LYS A 14 12.34 10.31 5.44
CA LYS A 14 12.41 10.77 6.83
C LYS A 14 11.69 12.12 7.02
N ARG A 15 10.53 12.27 6.36
CA ARG A 15 9.68 13.45 6.48
C ARG A 15 8.22 13.06 6.34
N ARG A 16 7.34 13.95 6.71
CA ARG A 16 5.91 13.72 6.52
C ARG A 16 5.54 14.00 5.07
N VAL A 17 4.70 13.12 4.52
CA VAL A 17 4.21 13.21 3.15
C VAL A 17 2.71 12.98 3.17
N THR A 18 1.98 13.73 2.36
CA THR A 18 0.55 13.52 2.14
C THR A 18 0.35 12.65 0.91
N PHE A 19 -0.11 11.43 1.13
CA PHE A 19 -0.38 10.48 0.06
C PHE A 19 -1.87 10.46 -0.27
N GLU A 20 -2.17 10.17 -1.52
CA GLU A 20 -3.54 9.96 -1.99
C GLU A 20 -3.63 8.66 -2.76
N GLY A 21 -4.72 7.95 -2.58
CA GLY A 21 -4.97 6.69 -3.28
C GLY A 21 -6.22 6.02 -2.79
N VAL A 22 -6.22 4.69 -2.79
CA VAL A 22 -7.32 3.87 -2.32
C VAL A 22 -6.85 2.94 -1.23
N LEU A 23 -7.73 2.62 -0.29
CA LEU A 23 -7.39 1.62 0.73
C LEU A 23 -7.33 0.24 0.09
N LEU A 24 -6.32 -0.54 0.46
CA LEU A 24 -6.19 -1.91 -0.02
C LEU A 24 -7.39 -2.76 0.43
N SER A 25 -7.92 -2.51 1.63
CA SER A 25 -9.14 -3.18 2.11
C SER A 25 -10.36 -2.89 1.22
N ASP A 26 -10.50 -1.66 0.71
CA ASP A 26 -11.58 -1.32 -0.21
C ASP A 26 -11.41 -2.07 -1.54
N LEU A 27 -10.19 -2.19 -2.02
CA LEU A 27 -9.90 -2.93 -3.26
C LEU A 27 -10.26 -4.42 -3.10
N LEU A 28 -9.92 -5.03 -1.98
CA LEU A 28 -10.28 -6.42 -1.72
C LEU A 28 -11.80 -6.61 -1.66
N ALA A 29 -12.53 -5.65 -1.10
CA ALA A 29 -14.00 -5.72 -1.06
C ALA A 29 -14.61 -5.66 -2.45
N VAL A 30 -14.09 -4.81 -3.34
CA VAL A 30 -14.56 -4.69 -4.73
C VAL A 30 -14.19 -5.93 -5.55
N ALA A 31 -13.03 -6.52 -5.29
CA ALA A 31 -12.55 -7.70 -5.99
C ALA A 31 -13.28 -8.99 -5.58
N ASP A 32 -14.17 -8.92 -4.61
CA ASP A 32 -14.95 -10.06 -4.13
C ASP A 32 -14.07 -11.23 -3.70
N VAL A 33 -13.09 -10.94 -2.84
CA VAL A 33 -12.11 -11.93 -2.37
C VAL A 33 -12.82 -12.97 -1.50
N PRO A 34 -12.62 -14.29 -1.76
CA PRO A 34 -13.26 -15.33 -0.97
C PRO A 34 -12.84 -15.29 0.50
N ASP A 35 -13.74 -15.71 1.39
CA ASP A 35 -13.44 -15.81 2.83
C ASP A 35 -12.33 -16.82 3.12
N THR A 36 -12.11 -17.77 2.20
CA THR A 36 -11.05 -18.78 2.31
C THR A 36 -9.66 -18.22 1.96
N ALA A 37 -9.58 -17.05 1.34
CA ALA A 37 -8.30 -16.44 1.01
C ALA A 37 -7.58 -15.98 2.29
N SER A 38 -6.30 -16.26 2.38
CA SER A 38 -5.49 -15.95 3.57
C SER A 38 -4.37 -14.95 3.32
N THR A 39 -3.91 -14.81 2.07
CA THR A 39 -2.70 -14.05 1.75
C THR A 39 -2.93 -13.10 0.57
N VAL A 40 -2.39 -11.89 0.70
CA VAL A 40 -2.27 -10.92 -0.38
C VAL A 40 -0.79 -10.74 -0.67
N SER A 41 -0.35 -11.07 -1.88
CA SER A 41 1.03 -10.92 -2.32
C SER A 41 1.15 -9.74 -3.27
N LEU A 42 2.03 -8.79 -2.94
CA LEU A 42 2.32 -7.64 -3.78
C LEU A 42 3.72 -7.78 -4.35
N THR A 43 3.86 -7.60 -5.65
CA THR A 43 5.15 -7.69 -6.34
C THR A 43 5.46 -6.36 -7.01
N ALA A 44 6.65 -5.85 -6.77
CA ALA A 44 7.15 -4.62 -7.36
C ALA A 44 7.71 -4.86 -8.76
N LEU A 45 7.99 -3.76 -9.48
CA LEU A 45 8.58 -3.83 -10.82
C LEU A 45 9.97 -4.50 -10.83
N ASP A 46 10.70 -4.44 -9.71
CA ASP A 46 12.02 -5.07 -9.56
C ASP A 46 11.95 -6.48 -8.98
N ASP A 47 10.75 -7.08 -8.99
CA ASP A 47 10.46 -8.42 -8.45
C ASP A 47 10.51 -8.53 -6.93
N TYR A 48 10.68 -7.42 -6.19
CA TYR A 48 10.55 -7.43 -4.74
C TYR A 48 9.14 -7.81 -4.36
N LYS A 49 8.98 -8.80 -3.49
CA LYS A 49 7.68 -9.35 -3.13
C LYS A 49 7.45 -9.26 -1.63
N VAL A 50 6.24 -8.84 -1.26
CA VAL A 50 5.80 -8.81 0.15
C VAL A 50 4.44 -9.50 0.24
N ASP A 51 4.31 -10.41 1.21
CA ASP A 51 3.06 -11.09 1.51
C ASP A 51 2.43 -10.47 2.76
N PHE A 52 1.13 -10.20 2.69
CA PHE A 52 0.33 -9.73 3.82
C PHE A 52 -0.78 -10.73 4.10
N LYS A 53 -1.17 -10.85 5.37
CA LYS A 53 -2.38 -11.61 5.72
C LYS A 53 -3.61 -10.80 5.31
N VAL A 54 -4.60 -11.46 4.71
CA VAL A 54 -5.86 -10.81 4.34
C VAL A 54 -6.51 -10.15 5.56
N ALA A 55 -6.47 -10.82 6.72
CA ALA A 55 -7.02 -10.28 7.96
C ALA A 55 -6.33 -8.95 8.35
N ASP A 56 -5.01 -8.86 8.20
CA ASP A 56 -4.27 -7.64 8.51
C ASP A 56 -4.61 -6.51 7.54
N VAL A 57 -4.79 -6.82 6.27
CA VAL A 57 -5.20 -5.84 5.26
C VAL A 57 -6.60 -5.30 5.58
N ARG A 58 -7.54 -6.18 5.93
CA ARG A 58 -8.92 -5.79 6.24
C ARG A 58 -9.03 -4.93 7.50
N SER A 59 -8.17 -5.14 8.48
CA SER A 59 -8.19 -4.40 9.75
C SER A 59 -7.31 -3.16 9.76
N SER A 60 -6.51 -2.93 8.71
CA SER A 60 -5.57 -1.82 8.65
C SER A 60 -6.02 -0.76 7.63
N GLN A 61 -5.38 0.40 7.69
CA GLN A 61 -5.58 1.47 6.73
C GLN A 61 -4.42 1.55 5.74
N MET A 62 -3.98 0.40 5.24
CA MET A 62 -2.96 0.34 4.20
C MET A 62 -3.45 1.04 2.95
N LEU A 63 -2.71 2.02 2.47
CA LEU A 63 -3.08 2.81 1.30
C LEU A 63 -2.27 2.37 0.08
N LEU A 64 -2.97 2.12 -1.02
CA LEU A 64 -2.38 2.02 -2.35
C LEU A 64 -2.27 3.43 -2.90
N ALA A 65 -1.11 4.06 -2.70
CA ALA A 65 -0.91 5.46 -3.03
C ALA A 65 -0.55 5.63 -4.50
N THR A 66 -1.21 6.58 -5.15
CA THR A 66 -0.93 6.96 -6.53
C THR A 66 -0.37 8.37 -6.65
N LYS A 67 -0.50 9.18 -5.57
CA LYS A 67 0.03 10.54 -5.50
C LYS A 67 0.73 10.79 -4.19
N ALA A 68 1.77 11.61 -4.22
CA ALA A 68 2.48 12.12 -3.06
C ALA A 68 2.54 13.64 -3.17
N ASP A 69 2.09 14.33 -2.10
CA ASP A 69 2.04 15.80 -2.05
C ASP A 69 1.33 16.41 -3.29
N GLY A 70 0.26 15.77 -3.74
CA GLY A 70 -0.57 16.23 -4.84
C GLY A 70 -0.07 15.89 -6.24
N LYS A 71 1.03 15.16 -6.37
CA LYS A 71 1.65 14.83 -7.67
C LYS A 71 1.75 13.32 -7.86
N HIS A 72 1.58 12.86 -9.09
CA HIS A 72 1.85 11.47 -9.44
C HIS A 72 3.31 11.15 -9.21
N MET A 73 3.58 9.95 -8.69
CA MET A 73 4.94 9.48 -8.42
C MET A 73 5.49 8.79 -9.67
N PRO A 74 6.62 9.24 -10.23
CA PRO A 74 7.26 8.54 -11.33
C PRO A 74 7.94 7.23 -10.86
N VAL A 75 8.25 6.36 -11.79
CA VAL A 75 8.86 5.04 -11.49
C VAL A 75 10.18 5.20 -10.74
N ASP A 76 11.00 6.17 -11.11
CA ASP A 76 12.29 6.43 -10.45
C ASP A 76 12.15 7.05 -9.06
N ARG A 77 10.91 7.35 -8.62
CA ARG A 77 10.61 7.88 -7.30
C ARG A 77 9.52 7.07 -6.61
N SER A 78 9.67 5.76 -6.61
CA SER A 78 8.80 4.78 -5.95
C SER A 78 7.40 4.63 -6.54
N GLY A 79 7.10 5.32 -7.65
CA GLY A 79 5.82 5.19 -8.34
C GLY A 79 5.78 4.07 -9.36
N PRO A 80 4.70 4.02 -10.14
CA PRO A 80 3.51 4.88 -10.06
C PRO A 80 2.59 4.57 -8.87
N ILE A 81 2.72 3.40 -8.24
CA ILE A 81 1.87 2.96 -7.13
C ILE A 81 2.77 2.41 -6.02
N ARG A 82 2.48 2.76 -4.79
CA ARG A 82 3.19 2.20 -3.64
C ARG A 82 2.26 1.98 -2.46
N ILE A 83 2.69 1.13 -1.53
CA ILE A 83 1.99 0.92 -0.26
C ILE A 83 2.52 1.91 0.76
N VAL A 84 1.61 2.56 1.48
CA VAL A 84 1.94 3.42 2.62
C VAL A 84 1.05 3.06 3.80
N PHE A 85 1.52 3.36 5.00
CA PHE A 85 0.84 3.05 6.25
C PHE A 85 0.62 4.33 7.06
N PRO A 86 -0.50 4.42 7.83
CA PRO A 86 -0.67 5.52 8.78
C PRO A 86 0.30 5.40 9.95
N ASP A 87 0.59 6.52 10.62
CA ASP A 87 1.50 6.56 11.77
C ASP A 87 1.07 5.57 12.88
N SER A 88 -0.23 5.31 13.01
CA SER A 88 -0.77 4.41 14.03
C SER A 88 -0.57 2.94 13.73
N SER A 89 -0.14 2.58 12.51
CA SER A 89 0.01 1.19 12.11
C SER A 89 1.30 0.58 12.64
N SER A 90 1.21 -0.56 13.32
CA SER A 90 2.40 -1.30 13.76
C SER A 90 3.20 -1.84 12.57
N MET A 91 2.54 -2.21 11.49
CA MET A 91 3.21 -2.64 10.26
C MET A 91 4.02 -1.51 9.62
N GLY A 92 3.56 -0.27 9.76
CA GLY A 92 4.24 0.89 9.22
C GLY A 92 5.60 1.17 9.86
N ARG A 93 5.91 0.54 10.99
CA ARG A 93 7.23 0.66 11.64
C ARG A 93 8.31 -0.17 10.96
N ASN A 94 7.91 -1.09 10.07
CA ASN A 94 8.84 -1.91 9.31
C ASN A 94 8.97 -1.34 7.90
N PRO A 95 10.11 -0.66 7.56
CA PRO A 95 10.27 -0.06 6.24
C PRO A 95 10.20 -1.06 5.08
N ASP A 96 10.52 -2.32 5.33
CA ASP A 96 10.50 -3.36 4.30
C ASP A 96 9.09 -3.65 3.78
N LEU A 97 8.05 -3.28 4.54
CA LEU A 97 6.66 -3.46 4.13
C LEU A 97 6.14 -2.29 3.29
N TRP A 98 6.88 -1.19 3.21
CA TRP A 98 6.54 -0.04 2.37
C TRP A 98 6.96 -0.29 0.93
N ILE A 99 6.34 -1.27 0.29
CA ILE A 99 6.72 -1.70 -1.06
C ILE A 99 6.47 -0.59 -2.07
N TRP A 100 7.44 -0.38 -2.98
CA TRP A 100 7.43 0.65 -4.01
C TRP A 100 7.12 0.05 -5.37
N SER A 101 6.61 0.90 -6.29
CA SER A 101 6.44 0.53 -7.70
C SER A 101 5.70 -0.81 -7.84
N VAL A 102 4.55 -0.92 -7.17
CA VAL A 102 3.76 -2.14 -7.18
C VAL A 102 3.29 -2.44 -8.60
N ALA A 103 3.63 -3.62 -9.11
CA ALA A 103 3.29 -4.05 -10.45
C ALA A 103 2.12 -5.02 -10.48
N SER A 104 1.98 -5.87 -9.46
CA SER A 104 0.92 -6.87 -9.44
C SER A 104 0.51 -7.21 -8.01
N MET A 105 -0.71 -7.73 -7.90
CA MET A 105 -1.29 -8.22 -6.66
C MET A 105 -1.91 -9.58 -6.92
N GLN A 106 -1.63 -10.53 -6.03
CA GLN A 106 -2.20 -11.87 -6.10
C GLN A 106 -2.81 -12.23 -4.76
N VAL A 107 -4.02 -12.79 -4.79
CA VAL A 107 -4.73 -13.20 -3.59
C VAL A 107 -4.89 -14.72 -3.60
N ALA A 108 -4.53 -15.35 -2.51
CA ALA A 108 -4.60 -16.81 -2.41
C ALA A 108 -5.16 -17.29 -1.08
#